data_9510fd51f04869ec1a861f585fc15cab
#
_entry.id   9510fd51f04869ec1a861f585fc15cab
#
_cell.length_a   1.000
_cell.length_b   1.000
_cell.length_c   1.000
_cell.angle_alpha   90.00
_cell.angle_beta   90.00
_cell.angle_gamma   90.00
#
_symmetry.space_group_name_H-M   'P 1'
#
loop_
_entity.id
_entity.type
_entity.pdbx_description
1 polymer ?
#
loop_
_entity_poly.entity_id
_entity_poly.type
_entity_poly.pdbx_seq_one_letter_code
_entity_poly.pdbx_strand_id
1 'polypeptide(L)'
;MSIQPKQGYTYTTDHYGRIVKVEASDLKYGEVKRNQYAQSNSGKPDRLSKDDGGHLIASIFKGSGDIDNLVPMNSQINRSGGKWYQLEQEWLAALRKDPPETVSVSIESIRYEGDSMRPTLFKIKYKIGDRRVKKVSIENKSGG
;
A
#
# COMPACT_ATOMS: atom_id res chain seq x y z
N MET A 1 -13.70 9.68 11.24
CA MET A 1 -12.95 9.22 10.05
C MET A 1 -12.76 10.35 9.07
N SER A 2 -11.62 10.40 8.44
CA SER A 2 -11.30 11.41 7.43
C SER A 2 -11.00 10.72 6.10
N ILE A 3 -11.52 11.27 4.99
CA ILE A 3 -11.32 10.76 3.64
C ILE A 3 -10.60 11.85 2.84
N GLN A 4 -9.42 11.52 2.30
CA GLN A 4 -8.55 12.47 1.63
C GLN A 4 -8.18 11.97 0.23
N PRO A 5 -8.43 12.74 -0.84
CA PRO A 5 -7.87 12.43 -2.15
C PRO A 5 -6.40 12.84 -2.20
N LYS A 6 -5.56 12.00 -2.80
CA LYS A 6 -4.14 12.30 -3.01
C LYS A 6 -3.63 11.58 -4.26
N GLN A 7 -3.08 12.33 -5.22
CA GLN A 7 -2.50 11.79 -6.45
C GLN A 7 -3.50 10.95 -7.28
N GLY A 8 -4.80 11.23 -7.15
CA GLY A 8 -5.85 10.46 -7.84
C GLY A 8 -6.32 9.23 -7.07
N TYR A 9 -5.84 9.02 -5.86
CA TYR A 9 -6.22 7.92 -4.97
C TYR A 9 -6.89 8.46 -3.72
N THR A 10 -7.72 7.65 -3.07
CA THR A 10 -8.48 8.06 -1.89
C THR A 10 -7.99 7.29 -0.67
N TYR A 11 -7.61 8.03 0.37
CA TYR A 11 -7.13 7.50 1.64
C TYR A 11 -8.15 7.78 2.73
N THR A 12 -8.44 6.78 3.55
CA THR A 12 -9.32 6.93 4.71
C THR A 12 -8.50 6.73 5.98
N THR A 13 -8.60 7.67 6.91
CA THR A 13 -7.93 7.58 8.21
C THR A 13 -8.95 7.48 9.33
N ASP A 14 -8.57 6.84 10.44
CA ASP A 14 -9.39 6.75 11.63
C ASP A 14 -9.13 7.96 12.56
N HIS A 15 -9.74 7.94 13.76
CA HIS A 15 -9.59 9.03 14.72
C HIS A 15 -8.20 9.14 15.34
N TYR A 16 -7.34 8.11 15.19
CA TYR A 16 -5.93 8.17 15.58
C TYR A 16 -5.05 8.70 14.46
N GLY A 17 -5.63 9.01 13.28
CA GLY A 17 -4.86 9.41 12.10
C GLY A 17 -4.19 8.25 11.38
N ARG A 18 -4.55 7.01 11.68
CA ARG A 18 -4.00 5.81 11.03
C ARG A 18 -4.74 5.56 9.71
N ILE A 19 -3.99 5.15 8.69
CA ILE A 19 -4.57 4.81 7.38
C ILE A 19 -5.28 3.47 7.52
N VAL A 20 -6.58 3.42 7.26
CA VAL A 20 -7.39 2.20 7.39
C VAL A 20 -7.91 1.67 6.06
N LYS A 21 -7.88 2.49 5.00
CA LYS A 21 -8.34 2.11 3.68
C LYS A 21 -7.66 2.97 2.61
N VAL A 22 -7.35 2.35 1.46
CA VAL A 22 -6.85 3.06 0.28
C VAL A 22 -7.59 2.55 -0.95
N GLU A 23 -8.09 3.47 -1.79
CA GLU A 23 -8.78 3.13 -3.03
C GLU A 23 -8.07 3.73 -4.23
N ALA A 24 -7.76 2.90 -5.21
CA ALA A 24 -7.15 3.27 -6.48
C ALA A 24 -7.97 2.64 -7.60
N SER A 25 -9.05 3.32 -8.03
CA SER A 25 -9.95 2.79 -9.07
C SER A 25 -9.27 2.69 -10.44
N ASP A 26 -8.24 3.49 -10.67
CA ASP A 26 -7.47 3.52 -11.91
C ASP A 26 -6.00 3.71 -11.55
N LEU A 27 -5.30 2.60 -11.33
CA LEU A 27 -3.90 2.63 -10.94
C LEU A 27 -3.05 3.17 -12.09
N LYS A 28 -2.21 4.16 -11.80
CA LYS A 28 -1.39 4.85 -12.80
C LYS A 28 0.04 4.30 -12.79
N TYR A 29 0.73 4.46 -13.92
CA TYR A 29 2.13 4.10 -14.06
C TYR A 29 2.97 5.37 -14.23
N GLY A 30 4.01 5.50 -13.43
CA GLY A 30 4.95 6.61 -13.41
C GLY A 30 5.59 6.72 -12.03
N GLU A 31 6.65 7.51 -11.90
CA GLU A 31 7.35 7.64 -10.63
C GLU A 31 7.06 8.97 -9.94
N VAL A 32 7.00 8.92 -8.60
CA VAL A 32 6.98 10.08 -7.71
C VAL A 32 8.21 9.97 -6.79
N LYS A 33 8.83 11.10 -6.51
CA LYS A 33 10.02 11.15 -5.65
C LYS A 33 9.71 10.59 -4.26
N ARG A 34 10.58 9.71 -3.77
CA ARG A 34 10.49 9.15 -2.42
C ARG A 34 10.99 10.14 -1.39
N ASN A 35 10.41 10.08 -0.20
CA ASN A 35 10.82 10.86 0.95
C ASN A 35 11.46 9.92 1.99
N GLN A 36 12.79 9.87 2.01
CA GLN A 36 13.53 8.96 2.89
C GLN A 36 13.30 9.27 4.37
N TYR A 37 13.16 10.53 4.73
CA TYR A 37 12.85 10.91 6.10
C TYR A 37 11.50 10.37 6.55
N ALA A 38 10.48 10.54 5.72
CA ALA A 38 9.15 10.00 6.01
C ALA A 38 9.17 8.46 6.10
N GLN A 39 9.90 7.78 5.20
CA GLN A 39 10.04 6.33 5.23
C GLN A 39 10.71 5.86 6.53
N SER A 40 11.77 6.53 6.97
CA SER A 40 12.50 6.18 8.19
C SER A 40 11.69 6.41 9.46
N ASN A 41 10.74 7.32 9.44
CA ASN A 41 9.96 7.72 10.61
C ASN A 41 8.54 7.18 10.64
N SER A 42 8.12 6.45 9.60
CA SER A 42 6.77 5.88 9.53
C SER A 42 6.49 4.97 10.73
N GLY A 43 5.39 5.25 11.43
CA GLY A 43 4.88 4.42 12.53
C GLY A 43 5.64 4.49 13.84
N LYS A 44 6.59 5.39 14.00
CA LYS A 44 7.28 5.56 15.30
C LYS A 44 6.30 6.08 16.35
N PRO A 45 6.40 5.58 17.60
CA PRO A 45 7.42 4.65 18.14
C PRO A 45 7.10 3.16 17.94
N ASP A 46 5.99 2.79 17.32
CA ASP A 46 5.51 1.39 17.25
C ASP A 46 6.22 0.55 16.19
N ARG A 47 7.00 1.18 15.34
CA ARG A 47 7.74 0.54 14.27
C ARG A 47 8.76 -0.46 14.81
N LEU A 48 8.80 -1.66 14.22
CA LEU A 48 9.76 -2.69 14.59
C LEU A 48 11.08 -2.51 13.83
N SER A 49 12.18 -3.09 14.35
CA SER A 49 13.51 -2.95 13.75
C SER A 49 13.60 -3.53 12.34
N LYS A 50 12.79 -4.54 12.02
CA LYS A 50 12.75 -5.18 10.70
C LYS A 50 11.66 -4.63 9.79
N ASP A 51 11.08 -3.48 10.12
CA ASP A 51 10.09 -2.83 9.29
C ASP A 51 10.74 -1.83 8.33
N ASP A 52 10.21 -1.78 7.13
CA ASP A 52 10.44 -0.67 6.19
C ASP A 52 9.34 0.37 6.40
N GLY A 53 9.59 1.61 5.99
CA GLY A 53 8.52 2.56 5.69
C GLY A 53 7.93 2.14 4.35
N GLY A 54 6.92 1.28 4.38
CA GLY A 54 6.32 0.70 3.19
C GLY A 54 5.27 1.61 2.57
N HIS A 55 5.33 1.79 1.26
CA HIS A 55 4.29 2.51 0.52
C HIS A 55 3.05 1.64 0.38
N LEU A 56 1.89 2.17 0.71
CA LEU A 56 0.62 1.49 0.41
C LEU A 56 0.38 1.47 -1.10
N ILE A 57 0.55 2.63 -1.76
CA ILE A 57 0.63 2.71 -3.22
C ILE A 57 2.06 3.06 -3.58
N ALA A 58 2.75 2.18 -4.30
CA ALA A 58 4.16 2.34 -4.63
C ALA A 58 4.41 3.60 -5.47
N SER A 59 5.62 4.14 -5.38
CA SER A 59 6.01 5.33 -6.15
C SER A 59 5.92 5.10 -7.66
N ILE A 60 6.15 3.87 -8.13
CA ILE A 60 6.03 3.49 -9.54
C ILE A 60 4.58 3.61 -10.05
N PHE A 61 3.61 3.60 -9.17
CA PHE A 61 2.19 3.83 -9.46
C PHE A 61 1.75 5.25 -9.11
N LYS A 62 2.69 6.18 -9.01
CA LYS A 62 2.47 7.57 -8.62
C LYS A 62 1.89 7.73 -7.21
N GLY A 63 2.16 6.77 -6.34
CA GLY A 63 1.84 6.90 -4.92
C GLY A 63 2.70 7.98 -4.26
N SER A 64 2.11 8.71 -3.30
CA SER A 64 2.80 9.77 -2.57
C SER A 64 4.05 9.22 -1.85
N GLY A 65 5.13 9.99 -1.86
CA GLY A 65 6.32 9.69 -1.07
C GLY A 65 6.21 10.12 0.40
N ASP A 66 5.12 10.77 0.77
CA ASP A 66 4.95 11.35 2.10
C ASP A 66 4.35 10.36 3.10
N ILE A 67 4.37 10.76 4.38
CA ILE A 67 3.92 9.93 5.50
C ILE A 67 2.46 9.46 5.36
N ASP A 68 1.64 10.18 4.62
CA ASP A 68 0.24 9.85 4.39
C ASP A 68 0.01 8.64 3.49
N ASN A 69 1.07 8.06 2.93
CA ASN A 69 1.05 6.85 2.11
C ASN A 69 1.98 5.77 2.65
N LEU A 70 2.51 5.95 3.86
CA LEU A 70 3.51 5.06 4.44
C LEU A 70 3.00 4.41 5.71
N VAL A 71 3.33 3.13 5.88
CA VAL A 71 3.10 2.39 7.11
C VAL A 71 4.34 1.56 7.45
N PRO A 72 4.61 1.26 8.73
CA PRO A 72 5.62 0.28 9.07
C PRO A 72 5.20 -1.07 8.51
N MET A 73 6.00 -1.62 7.62
CA MET A 73 5.71 -2.88 6.94
C MET A 73 6.90 -3.82 7.06
N ASN A 74 6.65 -5.05 7.45
CA ASN A 74 7.72 -6.05 7.57
C ASN A 74 8.53 -6.09 6.26
N SER A 75 9.85 -6.03 6.36
CA SER A 75 10.72 -5.93 5.19
C SER A 75 10.63 -7.14 4.27
N GLN A 76 10.36 -8.33 4.81
CA GLN A 76 10.26 -9.54 4.00
C GLN A 76 9.06 -9.50 3.06
N ILE A 77 7.91 -8.96 3.50
CA ILE A 77 6.73 -8.86 2.63
C ILE A 77 6.83 -7.67 1.66
N ASN A 78 7.55 -6.62 2.02
CA ASN A 78 7.66 -5.38 1.25
C ASN A 78 8.73 -5.45 0.15
N ARG A 79 9.83 -6.14 0.39
CA ARG A 79 10.98 -6.21 -0.53
C ARG A 79 10.81 -7.32 -1.56
N SER A 80 11.69 -7.34 -2.55
CA SER A 80 11.72 -8.34 -3.61
C SER A 80 11.54 -9.76 -3.06
N GLY A 81 10.62 -10.52 -3.65
CA GLY A 81 10.27 -11.87 -3.22
C GLY A 81 9.14 -11.94 -2.20
N GLY A 82 8.75 -10.83 -1.57
CA GLY A 82 7.65 -10.80 -0.62
C GLY A 82 6.28 -10.73 -1.29
N LYS A 83 5.23 -11.05 -0.54
CA LYS A 83 3.86 -11.10 -1.08
C LYS A 83 3.36 -9.76 -1.56
N TRP A 84 3.67 -8.67 -0.86
CA TRP A 84 3.31 -7.32 -1.27
C TRP A 84 3.98 -6.96 -2.60
N TYR A 85 5.28 -7.20 -2.67
CA TYR A 85 6.06 -6.96 -3.88
C TYR A 85 5.51 -7.74 -5.07
N GLN A 86 5.13 -9.02 -4.88
CA GLN A 86 4.59 -9.86 -5.94
C GLN A 86 3.28 -9.29 -6.52
N LEU A 87 2.40 -8.77 -5.68
CA LEU A 87 1.19 -8.08 -6.13
C LEU A 87 1.53 -6.86 -6.97
N GLU A 88 2.47 -6.06 -6.52
CA GLU A 88 2.92 -4.86 -7.25
C GLU A 88 3.49 -5.22 -8.62
N GLN A 89 4.25 -6.31 -8.72
CA GLN A 89 4.79 -6.78 -10.00
C GLN A 89 3.69 -7.23 -10.96
N GLU A 90 2.65 -7.89 -10.45
CA GLU A 90 1.50 -8.29 -11.27
C GLU A 90 0.77 -7.07 -11.84
N TRP A 91 0.53 -6.06 -11.00
CA TRP A 91 -0.11 -4.82 -11.45
C TRP A 91 0.75 -4.05 -12.45
N LEU A 92 2.04 -3.98 -12.21
CA LEU A 92 2.98 -3.30 -13.09
C LEU A 92 3.01 -3.95 -14.47
N ALA A 93 3.05 -5.29 -14.53
CA ALA A 93 3.04 -6.03 -15.80
C ALA A 93 1.80 -5.70 -16.63
N ALA A 94 0.62 -5.61 -15.97
CA ALA A 94 -0.63 -5.25 -16.65
C ALA A 94 -0.60 -3.81 -17.19
N LEU A 95 -0.09 -2.87 -16.41
CA LEU A 95 0.00 -1.46 -16.80
C LEU A 95 1.00 -1.22 -17.92
N ARG A 96 2.02 -2.08 -18.04
CA ARG A 96 3.07 -1.96 -19.06
C ARG A 96 2.75 -2.68 -20.36
N LYS A 97 1.63 -3.35 -20.46
CA LYS A 97 1.18 -3.95 -21.72
C LYS A 97 0.86 -2.88 -22.76
N ASP A 98 0.89 -3.25 -24.04
CA ASP A 98 0.54 -2.39 -25.17
C ASP A 98 -0.61 -3.03 -25.97
N PRO A 99 -1.85 -2.52 -25.86
CA PRO A 99 -2.27 -1.41 -24.98
C PRO A 99 -2.29 -1.81 -23.50
N PRO A 100 -2.14 -0.83 -22.59
CA PRO A 100 -2.16 -1.13 -21.15
C PRO A 100 -3.52 -1.66 -20.70
N GLU A 101 -3.49 -2.60 -19.74
CA GLU A 101 -4.70 -3.03 -19.07
C GLU A 101 -5.02 -2.08 -17.90
N THR A 102 -6.29 -1.88 -17.62
CA THR A 102 -6.72 -1.14 -16.42
C THR A 102 -6.49 -1.99 -15.19
N VAL A 103 -6.03 -1.37 -14.10
CA VAL A 103 -5.86 -2.03 -12.80
C VAL A 103 -6.57 -1.20 -11.76
N SER A 104 -7.50 -1.82 -11.03
CA SER A 104 -8.11 -1.20 -9.86
C SER A 104 -7.69 -1.96 -8.60
N VAL A 105 -7.30 -1.20 -7.57
CA VAL A 105 -6.82 -1.76 -6.30
C VAL A 105 -7.57 -1.08 -5.17
N SER A 106 -8.05 -1.89 -4.23
CA SER A 106 -8.59 -1.39 -2.97
C SER A 106 -7.91 -2.14 -1.84
N ILE A 107 -7.18 -1.41 -1.00
CA ILE A 107 -6.74 -1.93 0.28
C ILE A 107 -7.92 -1.70 1.21
N GLU A 108 -8.81 -2.68 1.27
CA GLU A 108 -10.13 -2.54 1.88
C GLU A 108 -10.09 -2.37 3.38
N SER A 109 -9.08 -2.98 4.02
CA SER A 109 -8.96 -2.94 5.46
C SER A 109 -7.50 -3.05 5.86
N ILE A 110 -7.05 -2.06 6.60
CA ILE A 110 -5.75 -2.07 7.25
C ILE A 110 -6.05 -2.10 8.74
N ARG A 111 -5.70 -3.21 9.40
CA ARG A 111 -6.04 -3.44 10.80
C ARG A 111 -4.87 -3.16 11.71
N TYR A 112 -5.20 -2.65 12.90
CA TYR A 112 -4.26 -2.29 13.95
C TYR A 112 -4.73 -2.90 15.27
N GLU A 113 -3.81 -3.05 16.21
CA GLU A 113 -4.15 -3.45 17.58
C GLU A 113 -4.14 -2.22 18.48
N GLY A 114 -5.22 -2.02 19.26
CA GLY A 114 -5.33 -0.90 20.18
C GLY A 114 -5.06 0.44 19.50
N ASP A 115 -4.18 1.23 20.09
CA ASP A 115 -3.75 2.54 19.56
C ASP A 115 -2.42 2.49 18.81
N SER A 116 -1.90 1.29 18.49
CA SER A 116 -0.64 1.13 17.76
C SER A 116 -0.71 1.78 16.39
N MET A 117 0.37 2.41 15.98
CA MET A 117 0.52 2.98 14.63
C MET A 117 1.08 1.97 13.63
N ARG A 118 1.32 0.72 14.05
CA ARG A 118 1.81 -0.34 13.20
C ARG A 118 0.67 -1.29 12.80
N PRO A 119 0.38 -1.43 11.49
CA PRO A 119 -0.68 -2.37 11.07
C PRO A 119 -0.27 -3.81 11.32
N THR A 120 -1.27 -4.66 11.57
CA THR A 120 -1.08 -6.11 11.76
C THR A 120 -1.52 -6.92 10.53
N LEU A 121 -2.44 -6.38 9.74
CA LEU A 121 -3.05 -7.11 8.63
C LEU A 121 -3.50 -6.16 7.53
N PHE A 122 -3.30 -6.57 6.29
CA PHE A 122 -3.80 -5.87 5.10
C PHE A 122 -4.75 -6.77 4.33
N LYS A 123 -5.94 -6.28 4.01
CA LYS A 123 -6.88 -6.97 3.12
C LYS A 123 -6.99 -6.19 1.82
N ILE A 124 -6.63 -6.84 0.72
CA ILE A 124 -6.49 -6.21 -0.58
C ILE A 124 -7.46 -6.88 -1.56
N LYS A 125 -8.16 -6.05 -2.32
CA LYS A 125 -9.00 -6.47 -3.43
C LYS A 125 -8.52 -5.78 -4.69
N TYR A 126 -8.38 -6.50 -5.81
CA TYR A 126 -7.96 -5.89 -7.06
C TYR A 126 -8.57 -6.57 -8.27
N LYS A 127 -8.57 -5.85 -9.37
CA LYS A 127 -9.08 -6.33 -10.66
C LYS A 127 -8.19 -5.81 -11.78
N ILE A 128 -7.84 -6.69 -12.72
CA ILE A 128 -7.05 -6.36 -13.91
C ILE A 128 -7.94 -6.54 -15.14
N GLY A 129 -8.16 -5.46 -15.90
CA GLY A 129 -9.03 -5.48 -17.07
C GLY A 129 -10.42 -5.98 -16.72
N ASP A 130 -10.93 -6.92 -17.50
CA ASP A 130 -12.25 -7.54 -17.28
C ASP A 130 -12.17 -8.85 -16.50
N ARG A 131 -11.01 -9.18 -15.94
CA ARG A 131 -10.82 -10.43 -15.20
C ARG A 131 -11.56 -10.38 -13.87
N ARG A 132 -11.71 -11.58 -13.27
CA ARG A 132 -12.36 -11.70 -11.96
C ARG A 132 -11.62 -10.90 -10.89
N VAL A 133 -12.39 -10.30 -9.98
CA VAL A 133 -11.83 -9.65 -8.78
C VAL A 133 -11.10 -10.69 -7.94
N LYS A 134 -9.89 -10.34 -7.50
CA LYS A 134 -9.08 -11.15 -6.60
C LYS A 134 -9.00 -10.50 -5.22
N LYS A 135 -8.99 -11.32 -4.18
CA LYS A 135 -8.86 -10.87 -2.78
C LYS A 135 -7.66 -11.57 -2.15
N VAL A 136 -6.84 -10.80 -1.47
CA VAL A 136 -5.63 -11.30 -0.81
C VAL A 136 -5.55 -10.69 0.59
N SER A 137 -5.19 -11.52 1.56
CA SER A 137 -4.87 -11.06 2.92
C SER A 137 -3.39 -11.27 3.17
N ILE A 138 -2.71 -10.24 3.70
CA ILE A 138 -1.30 -10.29 4.03
C ILE A 138 -1.13 -9.88 5.49
N GLU A 139 -0.60 -10.77 6.31
CA GLU A 139 -0.23 -10.44 7.68
C GLU A 139 1.09 -9.65 7.66
N ASN A 140 1.20 -8.65 8.53
CA ASN A 140 2.38 -7.78 8.58
C ASN A 140 3.49 -8.44 9.39
N LYS A 141 4.02 -9.53 8.86
CA LYS A 141 5.12 -10.30 9.45
C LYS A 141 5.83 -11.10 8.36
N SER A 142 7.02 -11.60 8.66
CA SER A 142 7.76 -12.45 7.73
C SER A 142 6.91 -13.64 7.29
N GLY A 143 6.79 -13.86 5.99
CA GLY A 143 5.97 -14.94 5.41
C GLY A 143 4.47 -14.67 5.43
N GLY A 144 4.08 -13.51 5.88
CA GLY A 144 2.68 -13.11 6.04
C GLY A 144 1.80 -13.04 4.81
#